data_57cb1f2c94ee331c3cbe9a75191b9517
#
_entry.id   57cb1f2c94ee331c3cbe9a75191b9517
#
_cell.length_a   1.000
_cell.length_b   1.000
_cell.length_c   1.000
_cell.angle_alpha   90.00
_cell.angle_beta   90.00
_cell.angle_gamma   90.00
#
_symmetry.space_group_name_H-M   'P 1'
#
loop_
_entity.id
_entity.type
_entity.pdbx_description
1 polymer ?
#
loop_
_entity_poly.entity_id
_entity_poly.type
_entity_poly.pdbx_seq_one_letter_code
_entity_poly.pdbx_strand_id
1 'polypeptide(L)'
;MDNQPPLPPVPPANPPVPPPAPTGPKTIYINYFDVITDAKVKVLMAVCSELLSQQKPDVLYFLFSSNGGNVNAGITLYNFLKALPLEIVMHNAGSIDSIATVIFMAGTKRYASKHSTFLFHGIASQFESKTTLDRNKFKEFLSALEQDENKIAGIIAGTTKLSQEEIRGLFLQGESKDLTFAMDKGVIQEIKDAAIPKGATIISLNLN
;
A
#
# COMPACT_ATOMS: atom_id res chain seq x y z
N MET A 1 51.27 32.65 -55.35
CA MET A 1 51.16 31.33 -54.61
C MET A 1 51.07 31.67 -53.12
N ASP A 2 49.85 31.63 -52.59
CA ASP A 2 49.58 31.97 -51.21
C ASP A 2 49.95 30.79 -50.32
N ASN A 3 50.97 30.97 -49.50
CA ASN A 3 51.51 29.97 -48.60
C ASN A 3 50.92 30.25 -47.20
N GLN A 4 49.61 29.93 -46.97
CA GLN A 4 49.03 29.98 -45.67
C GLN A 4 49.45 28.75 -44.81
N PRO A 5 49.99 28.95 -43.61
CA PRO A 5 50.34 27.81 -42.73
C PRO A 5 49.10 27.01 -42.30
N PRO A 6 49.25 25.69 -42.13
CA PRO A 6 48.11 24.84 -41.69
C PRO A 6 47.56 25.27 -40.32
N LEU A 7 46.23 25.27 -40.19
CA LEU A 7 45.53 25.58 -38.94
C LEU A 7 45.92 24.55 -37.85
N PRO A 8 46.07 25.00 -36.59
CA PRO A 8 46.35 24.08 -35.49
C PRO A 8 45.22 23.08 -35.29
N PRO A 9 45.51 21.85 -34.82
CA PRO A 9 44.51 20.84 -34.59
C PRO A 9 43.47 21.30 -33.53
N VAL A 10 42.19 21.12 -33.84
CA VAL A 10 41.07 21.40 -32.89
C VAL A 10 41.20 20.49 -31.68
N PRO A 11 41.21 20.99 -30.44
CA PRO A 11 41.26 20.14 -29.26
C PRO A 11 40.04 19.21 -29.23
N PRO A 12 40.19 17.96 -28.72
CA PRO A 12 39.09 17.02 -28.62
C PRO A 12 37.96 17.63 -27.78
N ALA A 13 36.75 17.50 -28.29
CA ALA A 13 35.56 17.96 -27.58
C ALA A 13 35.47 17.25 -26.21
N ASN A 14 35.24 18.03 -25.14
CA ASN A 14 35.04 17.47 -23.83
C ASN A 14 33.85 16.47 -23.87
N PRO A 15 33.92 15.31 -23.21
CA PRO A 15 32.80 14.38 -23.12
C PRO A 15 31.58 15.11 -22.54
N PRO A 16 30.36 14.77 -22.99
CA PRO A 16 29.16 15.41 -22.49
C PRO A 16 29.07 15.21 -20.99
N VAL A 17 28.82 16.30 -20.25
CA VAL A 17 28.60 16.27 -18.82
C VAL A 17 27.37 15.40 -18.56
N PRO A 18 27.44 14.35 -17.71
CA PRO A 18 26.28 13.54 -17.38
C PRO A 18 25.18 14.40 -16.81
N PRO A 19 23.91 14.13 -17.12
CA PRO A 19 22.79 14.89 -16.56
C PRO A 19 22.85 14.86 -15.03
N PRO A 20 22.49 15.97 -14.35
CA PRO A 20 22.49 16.03 -12.91
C PRO A 20 21.60 14.92 -12.34
N ALA A 21 22.06 14.26 -11.27
CA ALA A 21 21.29 13.25 -10.57
C ALA A 21 19.95 13.84 -10.11
N PRO A 22 18.85 13.07 -10.10
CA PRO A 22 17.56 13.55 -9.63
C PRO A 22 17.68 14.07 -8.19
N THR A 23 17.25 15.31 -7.95
CA THR A 23 17.41 16.03 -6.68
C THR A 23 16.35 15.70 -5.62
N GLY A 24 15.48 14.71 -5.86
CA GLY A 24 14.40 14.31 -4.94
C GLY A 24 14.65 12.94 -4.29
N PRO A 25 13.82 12.57 -3.29
CA PRO A 25 13.91 11.27 -2.66
C PRO A 25 13.72 10.14 -3.68
N LYS A 26 14.55 9.10 -3.59
CA LYS A 26 14.46 7.94 -4.46
C LYS A 26 13.17 7.18 -4.17
N THR A 27 12.18 7.32 -5.04
CA THR A 27 10.86 6.72 -4.93
C THR A 27 10.73 5.53 -5.86
N ILE A 28 10.28 4.39 -5.33
CA ILE A 28 9.88 3.21 -6.10
C ILE A 28 8.38 3.05 -6.01
N TYR A 29 7.72 2.90 -7.15
CA TYR A 29 6.28 2.72 -7.27
C TYR A 29 5.97 1.23 -7.31
N ILE A 30 4.97 0.80 -6.52
CA ILE A 30 4.51 -0.59 -6.45
C ILE A 30 3.02 -0.61 -6.75
N ASN A 31 2.63 -1.33 -7.80
CA ASN A 31 1.23 -1.57 -8.13
C ASN A 31 0.76 -2.85 -7.42
N TYR A 32 -0.26 -2.74 -6.60
CA TYR A 32 -0.95 -3.87 -5.99
C TYR A 32 -2.46 -3.76 -6.21
N PHE A 33 -3.00 -4.58 -7.10
CA PHE A 33 -4.40 -4.58 -7.49
C PHE A 33 -4.96 -6.00 -7.41
N ASP A 34 -5.06 -6.55 -6.18
CA ASP A 34 -5.40 -7.95 -6.02
C ASP A 34 -6.01 -8.25 -4.63
N VAL A 35 -6.53 -9.48 -4.46
CA VAL A 35 -6.98 -9.99 -3.17
C VAL A 35 -5.80 -10.28 -2.24
N ILE A 36 -6.02 -10.16 -0.95
CA ILE A 36 -5.02 -10.44 0.09
C ILE A 36 -5.01 -11.94 0.41
N THR A 37 -3.92 -12.61 0.06
CA THR A 37 -3.67 -14.01 0.41
C THR A 37 -2.28 -14.18 1.01
N ASP A 38 -2.06 -15.28 1.76
CA ASP A 38 -0.73 -15.58 2.34
C ASP A 38 0.38 -15.63 1.28
N ALA A 39 0.10 -16.24 0.12
CA ALA A 39 1.07 -16.35 -0.96
C ALA A 39 1.46 -14.97 -1.51
N LYS A 40 0.48 -14.11 -1.79
CA LYS A 40 0.71 -12.77 -2.35
C LYS A 40 1.40 -11.85 -1.35
N VAL A 41 1.04 -11.94 -0.08
CA VAL A 41 1.71 -11.19 1.00
C VAL A 41 3.17 -11.59 1.12
N LYS A 42 3.49 -12.90 1.09
CA LYS A 42 4.89 -13.37 1.13
C LYS A 42 5.70 -12.83 -0.06
N VAL A 43 5.14 -12.84 -1.27
CA VAL A 43 5.80 -12.29 -2.46
C VAL A 43 6.03 -10.79 -2.30
N LEU A 44 5.02 -10.03 -1.88
CA LEU A 44 5.16 -8.58 -1.69
C LEU A 44 6.22 -8.24 -0.63
N MET A 45 6.24 -8.96 0.49
CA MET A 45 7.25 -8.78 1.53
C MET A 45 8.67 -9.07 1.01
N ALA A 46 8.84 -10.14 0.20
CA ALA A 46 10.12 -10.47 -0.42
C ALA A 46 10.58 -9.36 -1.40
N VAL A 47 9.68 -8.87 -2.24
CA VAL A 47 9.97 -7.76 -3.17
C VAL A 47 10.38 -6.50 -2.40
N CYS A 48 9.64 -6.11 -1.36
CA CYS A 48 10.01 -4.95 -0.55
C CYS A 48 11.39 -5.11 0.11
N SER A 49 11.69 -6.31 0.63
CA SER A 49 13.01 -6.61 1.26
C SER A 49 14.14 -6.55 0.23
N GLU A 50 13.93 -7.06 -0.96
CA GLU A 50 14.90 -6.99 -2.06
C GLU A 50 15.15 -5.55 -2.50
N LEU A 51 14.08 -4.76 -2.69
CA LEU A 51 14.20 -3.35 -3.02
C LEU A 51 14.99 -2.57 -1.97
N LEU A 52 14.75 -2.82 -0.69
CA LEU A 52 15.51 -2.20 0.40
C LEU A 52 17.01 -2.54 0.31
N SER A 53 17.34 -3.81 0.12
CA SER A 53 18.73 -4.27 0.11
C SER A 53 19.51 -3.79 -1.11
N GLN A 54 18.90 -3.87 -2.29
CA GLN A 54 19.57 -3.61 -3.57
C GLN A 54 19.47 -2.16 -4.02
N GLN A 55 18.30 -1.55 -3.88
CA GLN A 55 18.03 -0.22 -4.42
C GLN A 55 18.03 0.90 -3.40
N LYS A 56 17.85 0.57 -2.11
CA LYS A 56 17.84 1.54 -0.99
C LYS A 56 16.96 2.76 -1.30
N PRO A 57 15.65 2.58 -1.56
CA PRO A 57 14.73 3.70 -1.77
C PRO A 57 14.53 4.49 -0.48
N ASP A 58 14.21 5.77 -0.63
CA ASP A 58 13.72 6.62 0.47
C ASP A 58 12.23 6.46 0.68
N VAL A 59 11.50 6.14 -0.41
CA VAL A 59 10.03 6.02 -0.43
C VAL A 59 9.59 4.79 -1.21
N LEU A 60 8.70 4.00 -0.63
CA LEU A 60 7.85 3.05 -1.38
C LEU A 60 6.46 3.65 -1.55
N TYR A 61 6.09 3.90 -2.80
CA TYR A 61 4.80 4.47 -3.16
C TYR A 61 3.89 3.39 -3.73
N PHE A 62 2.87 3.00 -2.96
CA PHE A 62 1.91 1.99 -3.39
C PHE A 62 0.72 2.62 -4.10
N LEU A 63 0.49 2.23 -5.37
CA LEU A 63 -0.82 2.32 -5.99
C LEU A 63 -1.59 1.06 -5.58
N PHE A 64 -2.57 1.25 -4.72
CA PHE A 64 -3.17 0.15 -3.99
C PHE A 64 -4.70 0.12 -4.21
N SER A 65 -5.22 -1.03 -4.59
CA SER A 65 -6.64 -1.33 -4.64
C SER A 65 -6.85 -2.81 -4.32
N SER A 66 -7.78 -3.12 -3.42
CA SER A 66 -8.02 -4.50 -3.00
C SER A 66 -9.38 -4.63 -2.32
N ASN A 67 -10.10 -5.69 -2.66
CA ASN A 67 -11.35 -6.06 -1.99
C ASN A 67 -11.12 -6.78 -0.65
N GLY A 68 -9.87 -6.84 -0.16
CA GLY A 68 -9.52 -7.52 1.08
C GLY A 68 -9.14 -8.99 0.88
N GLY A 69 -9.40 -9.84 1.87
CA GLY A 69 -9.05 -11.26 1.85
C GLY A 69 -8.67 -11.82 3.21
N ASN A 70 -7.55 -12.55 3.31
CA ASN A 70 -7.11 -13.19 4.55
C ASN A 70 -6.70 -12.16 5.61
N VAL A 71 -7.37 -12.18 6.76
CA VAL A 71 -7.17 -11.22 7.85
C VAL A 71 -5.75 -11.30 8.42
N ASN A 72 -5.27 -12.51 8.72
CA ASN A 72 -3.95 -12.69 9.32
C ASN A 72 -2.82 -12.28 8.37
N ALA A 73 -2.95 -12.58 7.08
CA ALA A 73 -2.01 -12.13 6.05
C ALA A 73 -1.98 -10.59 5.96
N GLY A 74 -3.16 -9.95 6.01
CA GLY A 74 -3.25 -8.49 5.98
C GLY A 74 -2.62 -7.81 7.21
N ILE A 75 -2.87 -8.33 8.41
CA ILE A 75 -2.23 -7.83 9.64
C ILE A 75 -0.71 -8.04 9.59
N THR A 76 -0.26 -9.20 9.09
CA THR A 76 1.17 -9.49 8.91
C THR A 76 1.83 -8.47 7.98
N LEU A 77 1.20 -8.19 6.84
CA LEU A 77 1.71 -7.20 5.88
C LEU A 77 1.73 -5.79 6.49
N TYR A 78 0.67 -5.39 7.20
CA TYR A 78 0.65 -4.11 7.92
C TYR A 78 1.85 -3.97 8.85
N ASN A 79 2.07 -4.94 9.73
CA ASN A 79 3.17 -4.92 10.68
C ASN A 79 4.54 -4.89 9.99
N PHE A 80 4.71 -5.66 8.92
CA PHE A 80 5.92 -5.64 8.10
C PHE A 80 6.19 -4.26 7.51
N LEU A 81 5.20 -3.65 6.84
CA LEU A 81 5.36 -2.32 6.24
C LEU A 81 5.67 -1.26 7.29
N LYS A 82 5.06 -1.34 8.48
CA LYS A 82 5.34 -0.43 9.60
C LYS A 82 6.75 -0.56 10.17
N ALA A 83 7.38 -1.74 10.03
CA ALA A 83 8.74 -1.98 10.50
C ALA A 83 9.83 -1.53 9.51
N LEU A 84 9.46 -1.19 8.26
CA LEU A 84 10.44 -0.76 7.26
C LEU A 84 11.01 0.63 7.61
N PRO A 85 12.35 0.83 7.52
CA PRO A 85 13.00 2.09 7.87
C PRO A 85 12.97 3.12 6.74
N LEU A 86 11.78 3.35 6.15
CA LEU A 86 11.59 4.28 5.04
C LEU A 86 10.15 4.81 5.02
N GLU A 87 9.87 5.81 4.18
CA GLU A 87 8.53 6.34 4.03
C GLU A 87 7.65 5.41 3.19
N ILE A 88 6.47 5.06 3.73
CA ILE A 88 5.43 4.33 3.01
C ILE A 88 4.34 5.32 2.61
N VAL A 89 4.10 5.43 1.31
CA VAL A 89 2.97 6.18 0.75
C VAL A 89 1.94 5.20 0.23
N MET A 90 0.70 5.31 0.71
CA MET A 90 -0.43 4.52 0.22
C MET A 90 -1.38 5.40 -0.58
N HIS A 91 -1.66 5.01 -1.81
CA HIS A 91 -2.57 5.72 -2.69
C HIS A 91 -3.71 4.80 -3.14
N ASN A 92 -4.92 5.08 -2.68
CA ASN A 92 -6.10 4.36 -3.14
C ASN A 92 -6.39 4.70 -4.62
N ALA A 93 -6.18 3.72 -5.50
CA ALA A 93 -6.37 3.86 -6.93
C ALA A 93 -7.73 3.31 -7.44
N GLY A 94 -8.59 2.82 -6.52
CA GLY A 94 -9.89 2.24 -6.85
C GLY A 94 -10.75 2.00 -5.61
N SER A 95 -10.70 0.81 -5.03
CA SER A 95 -11.37 0.51 -3.76
C SER A 95 -10.40 -0.09 -2.75
N ILE A 96 -10.61 0.22 -1.48
CA ILE A 96 -9.90 -0.34 -0.34
C ILE A 96 -10.95 -0.92 0.61
N ASP A 97 -11.09 -2.25 0.58
CA ASP A 97 -12.19 -2.91 1.27
C ASP A 97 -11.68 -3.91 2.31
N SER A 98 -12.43 -4.07 3.39
CA SER A 98 -12.16 -5.12 4.40
C SER A 98 -10.75 -5.00 5.00
N ILE A 99 -10.00 -6.11 5.09
CA ILE A 99 -8.64 -6.14 5.64
C ILE A 99 -7.64 -5.27 4.86
N ALA A 100 -7.93 -4.91 3.61
CA ALA A 100 -7.10 -3.98 2.84
C ALA A 100 -7.06 -2.59 3.49
N THR A 101 -8.11 -2.18 4.24
CA THR A 101 -8.12 -0.93 5.01
C THR A 101 -7.02 -0.91 6.07
N VAL A 102 -6.76 -2.05 6.71
CA VAL A 102 -5.66 -2.20 7.70
C VAL A 102 -4.31 -2.02 7.03
N ILE A 103 -4.08 -2.67 5.89
CA ILE A 103 -2.82 -2.52 5.13
C ILE A 103 -2.62 -1.07 4.71
N PHE A 104 -3.68 -0.41 4.26
CA PHE A 104 -3.65 1.00 3.86
C PHE A 104 -3.22 1.93 5.01
N MET A 105 -3.57 1.58 6.26
CA MET A 105 -3.14 2.33 7.45
C MET A 105 -1.62 2.24 7.72
N ALA A 106 -0.88 1.36 7.04
CA ALA A 106 0.59 1.35 7.15
C ALA A 106 1.25 2.59 6.55
N GLY A 107 0.58 3.26 5.61
CA GLY A 107 1.06 4.49 5.00
C GLY A 107 1.18 5.63 6.00
N THR A 108 2.35 6.28 6.04
CA THR A 108 2.56 7.56 6.74
C THR A 108 1.89 8.70 5.98
N LYS A 109 1.86 8.60 4.64
CA LYS A 109 1.06 9.44 3.75
C LYS A 109 0.02 8.57 3.05
N ARG A 110 -1.23 8.99 3.09
CA ARG A 110 -2.37 8.26 2.52
C ARG A 110 -3.17 9.18 1.63
N TYR A 111 -3.29 8.80 0.36
CA TYR A 111 -3.96 9.56 -0.68
C TYR A 111 -5.05 8.72 -1.33
N ALA A 112 -5.95 9.38 -2.04
CA ALA A 112 -6.99 8.70 -2.81
C ALA A 112 -7.28 9.43 -4.12
N SER A 113 -7.44 8.69 -5.20
CA SER A 113 -7.92 9.18 -6.50
C SER A 113 -9.40 9.55 -6.42
N LYS A 114 -9.86 10.50 -7.24
CA LYS A 114 -11.22 11.10 -7.18
C LYS A 114 -12.39 10.11 -7.23
N HIS A 115 -12.20 8.94 -7.81
CA HIS A 115 -13.26 7.93 -8.00
C HIS A 115 -13.04 6.68 -7.16
N SER A 116 -12.33 6.80 -6.05
CA SER A 116 -12.05 5.70 -5.15
C SER A 116 -12.98 5.67 -3.94
N THR A 117 -13.09 4.51 -3.31
CA THR A 117 -13.97 4.27 -2.18
C THR A 117 -13.27 3.47 -1.09
N PHE A 118 -13.92 3.38 0.09
CA PHE A 118 -13.49 2.56 1.21
C PHE A 118 -14.68 1.76 1.74
N LEU A 119 -14.47 0.48 2.06
CA LEU A 119 -15.47 -0.35 2.70
C LEU A 119 -14.92 -0.95 4.00
N PHE A 120 -15.57 -0.59 5.11
CA PHE A 120 -15.32 -1.17 6.42
C PHE A 120 -16.47 -2.13 6.74
N HIS A 121 -16.18 -3.41 6.92
CA HIS A 121 -17.17 -4.41 7.31
C HIS A 121 -16.57 -5.44 8.27
N GLY A 122 -17.43 -6.13 9.01
CA GLY A 122 -17.04 -7.20 9.93
C GLY A 122 -16.46 -8.41 9.20
N ILE A 123 -15.80 -9.28 9.94
CA ILE A 123 -15.15 -10.46 9.38
C ILE A 123 -16.21 -11.49 8.97
N ALA A 124 -16.15 -11.92 7.70
CA ALA A 124 -16.94 -13.02 7.19
C ALA A 124 -16.09 -14.30 7.16
N SER A 125 -16.63 -15.42 7.61
CA SER A 125 -15.99 -16.72 7.55
C SER A 125 -16.83 -17.68 6.73
N GLN A 126 -16.18 -18.42 5.84
CA GLN A 126 -16.82 -19.50 5.09
C GLN A 126 -16.53 -20.83 5.78
N PHE A 127 -17.57 -21.60 6.03
CA PHE A 127 -17.45 -22.95 6.52
C PHE A 127 -17.64 -23.94 5.36
N GLU A 128 -16.82 -24.98 5.34
CA GLU A 128 -17.03 -26.09 4.41
C GLU A 128 -18.37 -26.80 4.70
N SER A 129 -19.03 -27.25 3.65
CA SER A 129 -20.41 -27.81 3.71
C SER A 129 -20.62 -29.00 4.65
N LYS A 130 -19.55 -29.59 5.20
CA LYS A 130 -19.58 -30.72 6.14
C LYS A 130 -18.82 -30.42 7.45
N THR A 131 -18.65 -29.17 7.81
CA THR A 131 -17.97 -28.80 9.07
C THR A 131 -18.86 -29.14 10.25
N THR A 132 -18.38 -30.02 11.14
CA THR A 132 -19.03 -30.27 12.44
C THR A 132 -18.41 -29.37 13.48
N LEU A 133 -19.20 -28.48 14.05
CA LEU A 133 -18.81 -27.61 15.15
C LEU A 133 -19.42 -28.13 16.44
N ASP A 134 -18.61 -28.58 17.38
CA ASP A 134 -19.02 -28.78 18.76
C ASP A 134 -19.00 -27.44 19.50
N ARG A 135 -19.51 -27.43 20.74
CA ARG A 135 -19.61 -26.22 21.57
C ARG A 135 -18.26 -25.53 21.80
N ASN A 136 -17.19 -26.30 21.94
CA ASN A 136 -15.85 -25.74 22.22
C ASN A 136 -15.26 -25.10 20.96
N LYS A 137 -15.34 -25.78 19.83
CA LYS A 137 -14.91 -25.23 18.52
C LYS A 137 -15.68 -23.98 18.15
N PHE A 138 -16.99 -23.93 18.44
CA PHE A 138 -17.77 -22.72 18.18
C PHE A 138 -17.31 -21.56 19.07
N LYS A 139 -17.01 -21.82 20.35
CA LYS A 139 -16.50 -20.81 21.28
C LYS A 139 -15.10 -20.33 20.87
N GLU A 140 -14.20 -21.23 20.47
CA GLU A 140 -12.87 -20.88 19.96
C GLU A 140 -12.97 -20.00 18.71
N PHE A 141 -13.87 -20.37 17.79
CA PHE A 141 -14.11 -19.60 16.57
C PHE A 141 -14.61 -18.17 16.88
N LEU A 142 -15.63 -18.02 17.73
CA LEU A 142 -16.12 -16.70 18.11
C LEU A 142 -15.03 -15.87 18.80
N SER A 143 -14.26 -16.48 19.71
CA SER A 143 -13.17 -15.80 20.39
C SER A 143 -12.09 -15.31 19.40
N ALA A 144 -11.73 -16.11 18.41
CA ALA A 144 -10.77 -15.71 17.39
C ALA A 144 -11.30 -14.56 16.53
N LEU A 145 -12.56 -14.60 16.13
CA LEU A 145 -13.21 -13.56 15.34
C LEU A 145 -13.27 -12.23 16.11
N GLU A 146 -13.68 -12.26 17.39
CA GLU A 146 -13.69 -11.07 18.24
C GLU A 146 -12.28 -10.46 18.42
N GLN A 147 -11.25 -11.31 18.58
CA GLN A 147 -9.89 -10.86 18.71
C GLN A 147 -9.38 -10.19 17.39
N ASP A 148 -9.72 -10.75 16.24
CA ASP A 148 -9.31 -10.19 14.96
C ASP A 148 -10.04 -8.86 14.67
N GLU A 149 -11.33 -8.76 14.96
CA GLU A 149 -12.08 -7.51 14.88
C GLU A 149 -11.50 -6.44 15.83
N ASN A 150 -11.12 -6.81 17.06
CA ASN A 150 -10.48 -5.90 17.99
C ASN A 150 -9.12 -5.39 17.50
N LYS A 151 -8.30 -6.27 16.91
CA LYS A 151 -7.02 -5.87 16.29
C LYS A 151 -7.24 -4.88 15.15
N ILE A 152 -8.16 -5.18 14.23
CA ILE A 152 -8.51 -4.32 13.11
C ILE A 152 -9.00 -2.96 13.61
N ALA A 153 -9.95 -2.95 14.53
CA ALA A 153 -10.49 -1.72 15.11
C ALA A 153 -9.39 -0.90 15.83
N GLY A 154 -8.50 -1.57 16.57
CA GLY A 154 -7.38 -0.93 17.25
C GLY A 154 -6.40 -0.26 16.28
N ILE A 155 -6.04 -0.93 15.18
CA ILE A 155 -5.14 -0.38 14.16
C ILE A 155 -5.76 0.84 13.49
N ILE A 156 -7.02 0.75 13.06
CA ILE A 156 -7.71 1.85 12.38
C ILE A 156 -7.90 3.03 13.33
N ALA A 157 -8.35 2.82 14.58
CA ALA A 157 -8.51 3.88 15.56
C ALA A 157 -7.19 4.57 15.91
N GLY A 158 -6.10 3.82 15.99
CA GLY A 158 -4.76 4.38 16.29
C GLY A 158 -4.16 5.20 15.14
N THR A 159 -4.73 5.16 13.93
CA THR A 159 -4.19 5.81 12.73
C THR A 159 -5.15 6.79 12.06
N THR A 160 -6.36 6.91 12.59
CA THR A 160 -7.43 7.79 12.08
C THR A 160 -8.05 8.60 13.22
N LYS A 161 -9.10 9.37 12.93
CA LYS A 161 -9.92 10.06 13.94
C LYS A 161 -11.13 9.23 14.41
N LEU A 162 -11.28 8.00 13.92
CA LEU A 162 -12.37 7.09 14.29
C LEU A 162 -12.10 6.49 15.66
N SER A 163 -13.11 6.44 16.51
CA SER A 163 -13.08 5.64 17.73
C SER A 163 -13.29 4.15 17.41
N GLN A 164 -12.88 3.25 18.30
CA GLN A 164 -13.14 1.82 18.12
C GLN A 164 -14.66 1.51 18.05
N GLU A 165 -15.48 2.27 18.75
CA GLU A 165 -16.94 2.12 18.73
C GLU A 165 -17.52 2.51 17.36
N GLU A 166 -17.08 3.65 16.79
CA GLU A 166 -17.46 4.04 15.42
C GLU A 166 -17.04 2.99 14.39
N ILE A 167 -15.86 2.41 14.53
CA ILE A 167 -15.38 1.36 13.62
C ILE A 167 -16.23 0.10 13.71
N ARG A 168 -16.60 -0.34 14.93
CA ARG A 168 -17.53 -1.47 15.09
C ARG A 168 -18.90 -1.15 14.49
N GLY A 169 -19.36 0.11 14.61
CA GLY A 169 -20.58 0.57 13.94
C GLY A 169 -20.48 0.45 12.42
N LEU A 170 -19.33 0.81 11.82
CA LEU A 170 -19.06 0.64 10.38
C LEU A 170 -19.04 -0.83 9.96
N PHE A 171 -18.52 -1.73 10.80
CA PHE A 171 -18.53 -3.17 10.54
C PHE A 171 -19.97 -3.72 10.41
N LEU A 172 -20.87 -3.22 11.24
CA LEU A 172 -22.28 -3.63 11.17
C LEU A 172 -23.03 -3.01 9.99
N GLN A 173 -22.67 -1.79 9.59
CA GLN A 173 -23.31 -1.12 8.44
C GLN A 173 -22.96 -1.80 7.11
N GLY A 174 -21.69 -2.19 6.92
CA GLY A 174 -21.23 -2.80 5.67
C GLY A 174 -21.43 -1.92 4.43
N GLU A 175 -21.32 -0.61 4.58
CA GLU A 175 -21.54 0.37 3.50
C GLU A 175 -20.22 0.96 3.00
N SER A 176 -20.12 1.17 1.69
CA SER A 176 -19.01 1.90 1.11
C SER A 176 -19.02 3.36 1.54
N LYS A 177 -17.86 3.87 1.89
CA LYS A 177 -17.65 5.27 2.30
C LYS A 177 -16.93 6.03 1.19
N ASP A 178 -17.35 7.27 1.01
CA ASP A 178 -16.79 8.19 0.02
C ASP A 178 -15.53 8.90 0.54
N LEU A 179 -14.97 9.74 -0.32
CA LEU A 179 -13.75 10.49 0.00
C LEU A 179 -13.98 11.60 1.01
N THR A 180 -15.21 12.13 1.11
CA THR A 180 -15.55 13.14 2.13
C THR A 180 -15.43 12.51 3.52
N PHE A 181 -16.05 11.35 3.71
CA PHE A 181 -15.90 10.57 4.94
C PHE A 181 -14.42 10.26 5.22
N ALA A 182 -13.68 9.80 4.20
CA ALA A 182 -12.28 9.40 4.36
C ALA A 182 -11.38 10.58 4.79
N MET A 183 -11.60 11.78 4.26
CA MET A 183 -10.91 13.02 4.67
C MET A 183 -11.28 13.43 6.09
N ASP A 184 -12.57 13.50 6.39
CA ASP A 184 -13.07 13.97 7.69
C ASP A 184 -12.61 13.07 8.84
N LYS A 185 -12.62 11.77 8.61
CA LYS A 185 -12.19 10.75 9.58
C LYS A 185 -10.66 10.51 9.58
N GLY A 186 -9.90 11.18 8.72
CA GLY A 186 -8.44 11.05 8.67
C GLY A 186 -7.95 9.69 8.13
N VAL A 187 -8.80 8.99 7.38
CA VAL A 187 -8.42 7.79 6.63
C VAL A 187 -7.38 8.16 5.57
N ILE A 188 -7.57 9.30 4.92
CA ILE A 188 -6.62 9.91 3.98
C ILE A 188 -6.30 11.35 4.39
N GLN A 189 -5.18 11.89 3.90
CA GLN A 189 -4.78 13.27 4.10
C GLN A 189 -5.08 14.16 2.88
N GLU A 190 -5.22 13.58 1.69
CA GLU A 190 -5.41 14.35 0.46
C GLU A 190 -6.14 13.54 -0.61
N ILE A 191 -7.03 14.18 -1.34
CA ILE A 191 -7.64 13.66 -2.57
C ILE A 191 -6.84 14.20 -3.73
N LYS A 192 -6.15 13.33 -4.46
CA LYS A 192 -5.39 13.69 -5.67
C LYS A 192 -5.24 12.51 -6.60
N ASP A 193 -5.05 12.79 -7.87
CA ASP A 193 -4.73 11.74 -8.83
C ASP A 193 -3.27 11.29 -8.66
N ALA A 194 -3.01 10.01 -8.87
CA ALA A 194 -1.67 9.49 -8.84
C ALA A 194 -0.86 10.01 -10.03
N ALA A 195 0.33 10.52 -9.77
CA ALA A 195 1.24 10.99 -10.81
C ALA A 195 2.57 10.24 -10.67
N ILE A 196 2.86 9.37 -11.64
CA ILE A 196 4.13 8.66 -11.72
C ILE A 196 5.04 9.41 -12.67
N PRO A 197 6.21 9.91 -12.22
CA PRO A 197 7.14 10.63 -13.07
C PRO A 197 7.67 9.77 -14.23
N LYS A 198 7.95 10.38 -15.36
CA LYS A 198 8.58 9.70 -16.50
C LYS A 198 9.94 9.13 -16.08
N GLY A 199 10.17 7.85 -16.35
CA GLY A 199 11.40 7.16 -15.97
C GLY A 199 11.45 6.65 -14.53
N ALA A 200 10.38 6.79 -13.76
CA ALA A 200 10.29 6.20 -12.43
C ALA A 200 10.33 4.66 -12.49
N THR A 201 10.91 4.06 -11.46
CA THR A 201 10.89 2.61 -11.29
C THR A 201 9.49 2.17 -10.83
N ILE A 202 8.85 1.29 -11.60
CA ILE A 202 7.54 0.74 -11.29
C ILE A 202 7.65 -0.78 -11.19
N ILE A 203 7.16 -1.34 -10.10
CA ILE A 203 7.04 -2.77 -9.88
C ILE A 203 5.56 -3.14 -9.94
N SER A 204 5.19 -3.97 -10.89
CA SER A 204 3.85 -4.58 -10.95
C SER A 204 3.97 -6.04 -10.54
N LEU A 205 3.24 -6.42 -9.50
CA LEU A 205 3.25 -7.79 -9.01
C LEU A 205 2.29 -8.61 -9.85
N ASN A 206 2.84 -9.46 -10.72
CA ASN A 206 2.06 -10.49 -11.40
C ASN A 206 1.95 -11.69 -10.47
N LEU A 207 0.83 -11.76 -9.74
CA LEU A 207 0.58 -12.77 -8.70
C LEU A 207 -0.40 -13.83 -9.22
N ASN A 208 -0.05 -14.46 -10.37
CA ASN A 208 -0.83 -15.60 -10.92
C ASN A 208 -0.75 -16.81 -10.01
#